data_7d0e735cc2ced87b205a63607daf0b26
#
_entry.id   7d0e735cc2ced87b205a63607daf0b26
#
_cell.length_a   1.000
_cell.length_b   1.000
_cell.length_c   1.000
_cell.angle_alpha   90.00
_cell.angle_beta   90.00
_cell.angle_gamma   90.00
#
_symmetry.space_group_name_H-M   'P 1'
#
loop_
_entity.id
_entity.type
_entity.pdbx_description
1 polymer ?
#
loop_
_entity_poly.entity_id
_entity_poly.type
_entity_poly.pdbx_seq_one_letter_code
_entity_poly.pdbx_strand_id
1 'polypeptide(L)'
;MRKDKLIKMLQEIPGNPDILLWNGLVSDWMDIAKPVKTELFKMKKDYWLEMCRLEECSDLKDWNHQLPEDYKADLAKRYNKLHDWEFNSYVTDEDLKEKRYRAKTIYCLDAKTRGKTDYGWSGNCDY
;
A
#
# COMPACT_ATOMS: atom_id res chain seq x y z
N MET A 1 9.32 5.94 0.51
CA MET A 1 10.46 6.88 0.31
C MET A 1 10.45 7.40 -1.11
N ARG A 2 10.73 8.65 -1.29
CA ARG A 2 10.81 9.25 -2.64
C ARG A 2 12.13 8.87 -3.30
N LYS A 3 12.08 8.75 -4.64
CA LYS A 3 13.24 8.34 -5.45
C LYS A 3 14.47 9.22 -5.24
N ASP A 4 14.29 10.53 -5.23
CA ASP A 4 15.39 11.50 -5.05
C ASP A 4 16.09 11.32 -3.70
N LYS A 5 15.32 11.06 -2.64
CA LYS A 5 15.88 10.78 -1.32
C LYS A 5 16.67 9.48 -1.29
N LEU A 6 16.17 8.44 -1.94
CA LEU A 6 16.87 7.16 -2.03
C LEU A 6 18.19 7.30 -2.80
N ILE A 7 18.17 8.01 -3.94
CA ILE A 7 19.39 8.27 -4.72
C ILE A 7 20.43 8.99 -3.87
N LYS A 8 20.01 10.01 -3.13
CA LYS A 8 20.92 10.76 -2.26
C LYS A 8 21.54 9.87 -1.18
N MET A 9 20.74 9.01 -0.56
CA MET A 9 21.25 8.07 0.44
C MET A 9 22.27 7.09 -0.16
N LEU A 10 22.01 6.59 -1.37
CA LEU A 10 22.93 5.69 -2.06
C LEU A 10 24.23 6.39 -2.46
N GLN A 11 24.16 7.67 -2.86
CA GLN A 11 25.33 8.46 -3.20
C GLN A 11 26.26 8.73 -2.01
N GLU A 12 25.73 8.69 -0.79
CA GLU A 12 26.52 8.85 0.44
C GLU A 12 27.38 7.61 0.75
N ILE A 13 27.09 6.48 0.13
CA ILE A 13 27.86 5.25 0.30
C ILE A 13 29.13 5.36 -0.54
N PRO A 14 30.32 5.24 0.06
CA PRO A 14 31.57 5.35 -0.70
C PRO A 14 31.80 4.14 -1.61
N GLY A 15 32.39 4.39 -2.77
CA GLY A 15 32.70 3.35 -3.74
C GLY A 15 31.48 2.82 -4.47
N ASN A 16 31.52 1.57 -4.85
CA ASN A 16 30.45 0.88 -5.57
C ASN A 16 30.20 -0.51 -4.98
N PRO A 17 29.78 -0.59 -3.71
CA PRO A 17 29.52 -1.87 -3.07
C PRO A 17 28.18 -2.47 -3.55
N ASP A 18 28.04 -3.76 -3.36
CA ASP A 18 26.76 -4.43 -3.58
C ASP A 18 25.71 -3.92 -2.57
N ILE A 19 24.49 -3.74 -3.05
CA ILE A 19 23.35 -3.37 -2.23
C ILE A 19 22.39 -4.55 -2.18
N LEU A 20 22.13 -5.05 -0.99
CA LEU A 20 21.26 -6.20 -0.79
C LEU A 20 20.09 -5.84 0.11
N LEU A 21 18.99 -6.58 -0.03
CA LEU A 21 17.85 -6.51 0.86
C LEU A 21 17.93 -7.64 1.89
N TRP A 22 17.68 -7.29 3.14
CA TRP A 22 17.52 -8.29 4.19
C TRP A 22 16.08 -8.79 4.21
N ASN A 23 15.88 -10.09 4.09
CA ASN A 23 14.57 -10.73 4.24
C ASN A 23 14.53 -11.47 5.59
N GLY A 24 13.81 -10.88 6.55
CA GLY A 24 13.70 -11.44 7.89
C GLY A 24 12.89 -12.73 7.97
N LEU A 25 12.02 -13.00 7.01
CA LEU A 25 11.23 -14.22 6.98
C LEU A 25 12.08 -15.46 6.70
N VAL A 26 13.07 -15.32 5.83
CA VAL A 26 13.97 -16.41 5.44
C VAL A 26 15.36 -16.22 6.05
N SER A 27 15.59 -15.17 6.81
CA SER A 27 16.86 -14.82 7.45
C SER A 27 18.04 -14.86 6.47
N ASP A 28 17.86 -14.25 5.31
CA ASP A 28 18.88 -14.22 4.27
C ASP A 28 18.91 -12.87 3.55
N TRP A 29 20.06 -12.62 2.92
CA TRP A 29 20.26 -11.46 2.05
C TRP A 29 19.81 -11.78 0.63
N MET A 30 19.13 -10.85 0.01
CA MET A 30 18.55 -11.04 -1.32
C MET A 30 18.94 -9.89 -2.23
N ASP A 31 19.06 -10.18 -3.52
CA ASP A 31 19.27 -9.16 -4.54
C ASP A 31 18.02 -8.30 -4.71
N ILE A 32 18.22 -7.10 -5.23
CA ILE A 32 17.12 -6.21 -5.57
C ILE A 32 16.69 -6.52 -6.99
N ALA A 33 15.43 -6.91 -7.16
CA ALA A 33 14.85 -7.10 -8.47
C ALA A 33 14.62 -5.76 -9.17
N LYS A 34 14.49 -5.80 -10.49
CA LYS A 34 14.16 -4.60 -11.27
C LYS A 34 12.87 -3.98 -10.74
N PRO A 35 12.85 -2.66 -10.50
CA PRO A 35 11.65 -2.00 -10.01
C PRO A 35 10.44 -2.23 -10.91
N VAL A 36 9.32 -2.56 -10.30
CA VAL A 36 8.06 -2.85 -10.99
C VAL A 36 7.07 -1.73 -10.71
N LYS A 37 6.51 -1.22 -11.78
CA LYS A 37 5.44 -0.22 -11.70
C LYS A 37 4.18 -0.88 -11.12
N THR A 38 3.64 -0.28 -10.09
CA THR A 38 2.47 -0.80 -9.39
C THR A 38 1.54 0.36 -9.05
N GLU A 39 0.24 0.08 -9.00
CA GLU A 39 -0.73 1.05 -8.53
C GLU A 39 -1.26 0.67 -7.17
N LEU A 40 -1.31 1.67 -6.29
CA LEU A 40 -1.99 1.58 -5.01
C LEU A 40 -3.29 2.36 -5.08
N PHE A 41 -4.27 1.93 -4.32
CA PHE A 41 -5.59 2.52 -4.32
C PHE A 41 -6.00 2.92 -2.92
N LYS A 42 -6.76 3.99 -2.84
CA LYS A 42 -7.37 4.43 -1.60
C LYS A 42 -8.80 4.89 -1.89
N MET A 43 -9.75 4.34 -1.16
CA MET A 43 -11.14 4.78 -1.27
C MET A 43 -11.22 6.28 -0.96
N LYS A 44 -11.96 7.01 -1.77
CA LYS A 44 -12.18 8.43 -1.52
C LYS A 44 -12.98 8.63 -0.25
N LYS A 45 -12.62 9.68 0.48
CA LYS A 45 -13.25 10.01 1.76
C LYS A 45 -14.75 10.18 1.65
N ASP A 46 -15.21 10.90 0.64
CA ASP A 46 -16.64 11.16 0.45
C ASP A 46 -17.41 9.87 0.19
N TYR A 47 -16.85 8.99 -0.62
CA TYR A 47 -17.47 7.69 -0.89
C TYR A 47 -17.51 6.82 0.37
N TRP A 48 -16.43 6.77 1.13
CA TRP A 48 -16.37 6.01 2.38
C TRP A 48 -17.36 6.54 3.41
N LEU A 49 -17.46 7.87 3.56
CA LEU A 49 -18.41 8.50 4.47
C LEU A 49 -19.85 8.18 4.07
N GLU A 50 -20.14 8.18 2.77
CA GLU A 50 -21.47 7.83 2.28
C GLU A 50 -21.83 6.37 2.59
N MET A 51 -20.90 5.45 2.43
CA MET A 51 -21.09 4.05 2.79
C MET A 51 -21.37 3.89 4.28
N CYS A 52 -20.58 4.56 5.13
CA CYS A 52 -20.81 4.54 6.58
C CYS A 52 -22.18 5.13 6.94
N ARG A 53 -22.57 6.21 6.29
CA ARG A 53 -23.87 6.82 6.50
C ARG A 53 -24.99 5.85 6.18
N LEU A 54 -24.91 5.15 5.07
CA LEU A 54 -25.92 4.18 4.67
C LEU A 54 -26.05 3.03 5.68
N GLU A 55 -24.93 2.51 6.15
CA GLU A 55 -24.93 1.45 7.17
C GLU A 55 -25.55 1.93 8.49
N GLU A 56 -25.07 3.06 9.01
CA GLU A 56 -25.54 3.59 10.28
C GLU A 56 -27.02 4.01 10.24
N CYS A 57 -27.43 4.67 9.17
CA CYS A 57 -28.83 5.05 9.02
C CYS A 57 -29.76 3.85 8.85
N SER A 58 -29.29 2.79 8.23
CA SER A 58 -30.02 1.54 8.14
C SER A 58 -30.23 0.91 9.52
N ASP A 59 -29.17 0.85 10.33
CA ASP A 59 -29.20 0.25 11.66
C ASP A 59 -30.05 1.09 12.64
N LEU A 60 -29.96 2.40 12.57
CA LEU A 60 -30.68 3.31 13.45
C LEU A 60 -32.10 3.62 12.96
N LYS A 61 -32.47 3.12 11.80
CA LYS A 61 -33.77 3.43 11.16
C LYS A 61 -34.00 4.93 11.04
N ASP A 62 -32.93 5.67 10.71
CA ASP A 62 -33.00 7.11 10.53
C ASP A 62 -33.68 7.45 9.20
N TRP A 63 -34.89 7.97 9.29
CA TRP A 63 -35.69 8.32 8.13
C TRP A 63 -35.12 9.44 7.28
N ASN A 64 -34.33 10.31 7.89
CA ASN A 64 -33.73 11.44 7.21
C ASN A 64 -32.39 11.09 6.55
N HIS A 65 -31.83 9.92 6.82
CA HIS A 65 -30.54 9.46 6.31
C HIS A 65 -29.40 10.48 6.52
N GLN A 66 -29.47 11.20 7.64
CA GLN A 66 -28.48 12.19 8.03
C GLN A 66 -27.85 11.83 9.36
N LEU A 67 -26.55 12.01 9.43
CA LEU A 67 -25.79 11.81 10.66
C LEU A 67 -25.53 13.15 11.35
N PRO A 68 -25.51 13.17 12.70
CA PRO A 68 -25.09 14.37 13.43
C PRO A 68 -23.69 14.86 12.99
N GLU A 69 -23.47 16.16 13.04
CA GLU A 69 -22.20 16.76 12.58
C GLU A 69 -20.99 16.28 13.37
N ASP A 70 -21.12 16.11 14.68
CA ASP A 70 -20.06 15.58 15.54
C ASP A 70 -19.71 14.13 15.16
N TYR A 71 -20.69 13.32 14.77
CA TYR A 71 -20.47 11.97 14.31
C TYR A 71 -19.78 11.95 12.95
N LYS A 72 -20.15 12.83 12.04
CA LYS A 72 -19.46 13.00 10.76
C LYS A 72 -17.98 13.37 10.96
N ALA A 73 -17.70 14.27 11.89
CA ALA A 73 -16.34 14.66 12.21
C ALA A 73 -15.53 13.46 12.76
N ASP A 74 -16.14 12.64 13.60
CA ASP A 74 -15.51 11.43 14.12
C ASP A 74 -15.23 10.41 13.00
N LEU A 75 -16.16 10.21 12.08
CA LEU A 75 -15.97 9.36 10.92
C LEU A 75 -14.80 9.85 10.06
N ALA A 76 -14.71 11.15 9.85
CA ALA A 76 -13.60 11.73 9.08
C ALA A 76 -12.24 11.45 9.72
N LYS A 77 -12.16 11.54 11.04
CA LYS A 77 -10.94 11.17 11.77
C LYS A 77 -10.62 9.69 11.64
N ARG A 78 -11.62 8.83 11.74
CA ARG A 78 -11.44 7.38 11.55
C ARG A 78 -10.95 7.05 10.15
N TYR A 79 -11.48 7.70 9.14
CA TYR A 79 -11.02 7.52 7.77
C TYR A 79 -9.51 7.78 7.64
N ASN A 80 -9.03 8.89 8.19
CA ASN A 80 -7.63 9.26 8.11
C ASN A 80 -6.69 8.26 8.81
N LYS A 81 -7.20 7.56 9.84
CA LYS A 81 -6.43 6.54 10.56
C LYS A 81 -6.46 5.17 9.89
N LEU A 82 -7.59 4.79 9.29
CA LEU A 82 -7.84 3.44 8.84
C LEU A 82 -7.55 3.24 7.34
N HIS A 83 -7.68 4.29 6.55
CA HIS A 83 -7.53 4.19 5.11
C HIS A 83 -6.16 4.68 4.65
N ASP A 84 -5.28 3.75 4.45
CA ASP A 84 -3.99 3.97 3.85
C ASP A 84 -3.98 3.53 2.38
N TRP A 85 -2.89 3.84 1.68
CA TRP A 85 -2.71 3.35 0.33
C TRP A 85 -2.40 1.86 0.37
N GLU A 86 -3.14 1.07 -0.37
CA GLU A 86 -3.00 -0.38 -0.36
C GLU A 86 -3.19 -1.00 -1.73
N PHE A 87 -2.66 -2.19 -1.91
CA PHE A 87 -3.02 -3.02 -3.05
C PHE A 87 -4.47 -3.45 -2.87
N ASN A 88 -5.31 -3.07 -3.81
CA ASN A 88 -6.70 -3.45 -3.71
C ASN A 88 -7.12 -4.27 -4.93
N SER A 89 -7.10 -5.59 -4.77
CA SER A 89 -7.56 -6.53 -5.77
C SER A 89 -9.08 -6.51 -5.97
N TYR A 90 -9.79 -5.79 -5.11
CA TYR A 90 -11.24 -5.65 -5.19
C TYR A 90 -11.70 -4.39 -5.92
N VAL A 91 -10.75 -3.55 -6.36
CA VAL A 91 -11.11 -2.35 -7.14
C VAL A 91 -11.44 -2.78 -8.56
N THR A 92 -12.67 -2.54 -8.97
CA THR A 92 -13.16 -2.85 -10.31
C THR A 92 -12.93 -1.67 -11.26
N ASP A 93 -13.00 -1.93 -12.56
CA ASP A 93 -12.95 -0.88 -13.57
C ASP A 93 -14.10 0.11 -13.38
N GLU A 94 -15.26 -0.36 -12.94
CA GLU A 94 -16.41 0.47 -12.64
C GLU A 94 -16.13 1.43 -11.47
N ASP A 95 -15.48 0.94 -10.41
CA ASP A 95 -15.09 1.78 -9.28
C ASP A 95 -14.17 2.92 -9.71
N LEU A 96 -13.24 2.64 -10.62
CA LEU A 96 -12.34 3.66 -11.16
C LEU A 96 -13.07 4.64 -12.07
N LYS A 97 -14.00 4.15 -12.88
CA LYS A 97 -14.83 4.97 -13.76
C LYS A 97 -15.73 5.92 -12.96
N GLU A 98 -16.32 5.42 -11.88
CA GLU A 98 -17.17 6.20 -10.98
C GLU A 98 -16.35 7.07 -10.01
N LYS A 99 -15.03 7.04 -10.13
CA LYS A 99 -14.11 7.82 -9.30
C LYS A 99 -14.29 7.60 -7.80
N ARG A 100 -14.57 6.36 -7.40
CA ARG A 100 -14.72 5.96 -6.00
C ARG A 100 -13.39 5.81 -5.27
N TYR A 101 -12.33 5.58 -6.02
CA TYR A 101 -10.98 5.38 -5.52
C TYR A 101 -10.01 6.38 -6.11
N ARG A 102 -9.00 6.71 -5.33
CA ARG A 102 -7.83 7.44 -5.81
C ARG A 102 -6.77 6.41 -6.17
N ALA A 103 -6.10 6.61 -7.29
CA ALA A 103 -4.99 5.78 -7.70
C ALA A 103 -3.67 6.54 -7.51
N LYS A 104 -2.65 5.81 -7.08
CA LYS A 104 -1.30 6.34 -6.93
C LYS A 104 -0.34 5.37 -7.56
N THR A 105 0.45 5.83 -8.51
CA THR A 105 1.49 5.02 -9.12
C THR A 105 2.73 5.02 -8.24
N ILE A 106 3.22 3.83 -7.96
CA ILE A 106 4.49 3.61 -7.25
C ILE A 106 5.35 2.63 -8.01
N TYR A 107 6.61 2.56 -7.63
CA TYR A 107 7.51 1.51 -8.07
C TYR A 107 7.94 0.70 -6.86
N CYS A 108 7.74 -0.61 -6.93
CA CYS A 108 8.15 -1.53 -5.88
C CYS A 108 9.56 -2.03 -6.15
N LEU A 109 10.40 -1.95 -5.13
CA LEU A 109 11.66 -2.68 -5.10
C LEU A 109 11.37 -4.01 -4.41
N ASP A 110 11.52 -5.09 -5.15
CA ASP A 110 11.26 -6.42 -4.62
C ASP A 110 12.56 -7.18 -4.41
N ALA A 111 12.51 -8.16 -3.53
CA ALA A 111 13.64 -9.04 -3.28
C ALA A 111 13.71 -10.12 -4.36
N LYS A 112 14.90 -10.39 -4.82
CA LYS A 112 15.19 -11.45 -5.79
C LYS A 112 16.15 -12.44 -5.16
N THR A 113 15.84 -13.72 -5.29
CA THR A 113 16.76 -14.76 -4.84
C THR A 113 18.13 -14.58 -5.50
N ARG A 114 19.17 -14.49 -4.68
CA ARG A 114 20.52 -14.58 -5.19
C ARG A 114 20.73 -15.97 -5.78
N GLY A 115 21.49 -16.08 -6.83
CA GLY A 115 21.79 -17.36 -7.44
C GLY A 115 22.31 -18.39 -6.41
N LYS A 116 22.96 -19.45 -6.84
CA LYS A 116 23.52 -20.45 -5.92
C LYS A 116 24.35 -19.76 -4.85
N THR A 117 23.93 -19.88 -3.62
CA THR A 117 24.71 -19.40 -2.49
C THR A 117 25.81 -20.40 -2.19
N ASP A 118 26.87 -19.95 -1.53
CA ASP A 118 28.02 -20.80 -1.12
C ASP A 118 27.60 -21.93 -0.17
N TYR A 119 26.38 -21.92 0.30
CA TYR A 119 25.85 -22.93 1.21
C TYR A 119 25.09 -24.04 0.49
N GLY A 120 25.12 -24.08 -0.82
CA GLY A 120 24.25 -24.98 -1.56
C GLY A 120 22.78 -24.65 -1.43
N TRP A 121 22.51 -23.58 -0.77
CA TRP A 121 21.18 -23.02 -0.60
C TRP A 121 20.87 -22.23 -1.83
N SER A 122 20.12 -22.81 -2.64
CA SER A 122 19.56 -22.05 -3.73
C SER A 122 18.39 -21.27 -3.22
N GLY A 123 18.36 -20.43 -2.44
CA GLY A 123 17.16 -19.64 -2.07
C GLY A 123 15.81 -20.26 -2.50
N ASN A 124 15.82 -21.52 -2.80
CA ASN A 124 14.70 -22.35 -3.21
C ASN A 124 14.02 -22.97 -2.01
N CYS A 125 14.16 -22.36 -0.87
CA CYS A 125 13.19 -22.67 0.14
C CYS A 125 11.88 -22.18 -0.45
N ASP A 126 11.20 -23.07 -1.08
CA ASP A 126 9.84 -22.86 -1.51
C ASP A 126 8.99 -22.62 -0.27
N TYR A 127 8.85 -21.38 0.02
CA TYR A 127 7.93 -20.98 1.07
C TYR A 127 6.56 -20.70 0.50
#